data_8be5bd57f34449cdbcda01e655950483
#
_entry.id   8be5bd57f34449cdbcda01e655950483
#
_cell.length_a   1.000
_cell.length_b   1.000
_cell.length_c   1.000
_cell.angle_alpha   90.00
_cell.angle_beta   90.00
_cell.angle_gamma   90.00
#
_symmetry.space_group_name_H-M   'P 1'
#
loop_
_entity.id
_entity.type
_entity.pdbx_description
1 polymer ?
#
loop_
_entity_poly.entity_id
_entity_poly.type
_entity_poly.pdbx_seq_one_letter_code
_entity_poly.pdbx_strand_id
1 'polypeptide(L)'
;MNSKFRYLSLPLAIAALSCNLSQASSHREAPNITRAPAIDSTDFYAYNSYEPGRGNYVTLIANYIPLQDAYGGPNYFAMDPTALYSIHIDNTGDAVEDLTFDFRFAQALAGGEGVKLNIGSMGNTQAVAVPLKNVGGVSVSDMSAVNFSETYGIKLVVGNHRTGAASDIQNVTSGGTSFKKPLDFIGTKTFGSLEGYATYANSFIYDISLPGCASNGRVFVAQRKDPFVVNLGKTFDLVNYVPVEGDSAPGAGDGKGFPGGITQSSSNDELRFKNVTTIALELPKACITGTGNGTIGARTTASLQQPRILNPKPSFNKTEINGGAWTQDSRLG
;
A
#
# COMPACT_ATOMS: atom_id res chain seq x y z
N MET A 1 -22.44 -42.97 42.32
CA MET A 1 -22.24 -41.59 42.73
C MET A 1 -21.29 -40.89 41.76
N ASN A 2 -21.88 -40.10 40.93
CA ASN A 2 -21.49 -38.87 40.22
C ASN A 2 -20.03 -38.66 39.80
N SER A 3 -19.76 -38.99 38.53
CA SER A 3 -18.67 -38.44 37.75
C SER A 3 -19.23 -37.69 36.53
N LYS A 4 -19.75 -36.47 36.72
CA LYS A 4 -20.21 -35.61 35.61
C LYS A 4 -19.80 -34.16 35.86
N PHE A 5 -18.49 -33.87 35.87
CA PHE A 5 -18.06 -32.47 35.88
C PHE A 5 -16.57 -32.36 35.46
N ARG A 6 -16.22 -32.69 34.20
CA ARG A 6 -14.85 -32.46 33.70
C ARG A 6 -14.73 -32.11 32.23
N TYR A 7 -15.79 -31.71 31.55
CA TYR A 7 -15.69 -31.40 30.08
C TYR A 7 -16.06 -29.99 29.68
N LEU A 8 -16.22 -29.05 30.63
CA LEU A 8 -16.63 -27.68 30.28
C LEU A 8 -15.49 -26.63 30.29
N SER A 9 -14.28 -27.01 30.70
CA SER A 9 -13.17 -26.06 30.83
C SER A 9 -12.22 -26.03 29.62
N LEU A 10 -12.26 -27.02 28.76
CA LEU A 10 -11.32 -27.10 27.61
C LEU A 10 -11.69 -26.17 26.43
N PRO A 11 -12.96 -26.00 26.03
CA PRO A 11 -13.29 -25.09 24.93
C PRO A 11 -13.12 -23.61 25.25
N LEU A 12 -13.21 -23.22 26.52
CA LEU A 12 -13.05 -21.81 26.92
C LEU A 12 -11.58 -21.38 26.95
N ALA A 13 -10.66 -22.30 27.22
CA ALA A 13 -9.23 -22.02 27.17
C ALA A 13 -8.70 -21.89 25.74
N ILE A 14 -9.26 -22.62 24.78
CA ILE A 14 -8.91 -22.55 23.36
C ILE A 14 -9.44 -21.26 22.73
N ALA A 15 -10.63 -20.78 23.14
CA ALA A 15 -11.17 -19.51 22.67
C ALA A 15 -10.40 -18.27 23.20
N ALA A 16 -9.75 -18.39 24.38
CA ALA A 16 -8.94 -17.31 24.93
C ALA A 16 -7.54 -17.22 24.32
N LEU A 17 -7.02 -18.29 23.67
CA LEU A 17 -5.73 -18.26 22.97
C LEU A 17 -5.83 -17.75 21.52
N SER A 18 -7.02 -17.58 20.97
CA SER A 18 -7.21 -17.11 19.59
C SER A 18 -7.29 -15.59 19.45
N CYS A 19 -7.17 -14.80 20.53
CA CYS A 19 -7.39 -13.35 20.52
C CYS A 19 -6.15 -12.46 20.48
N ASN A 20 -4.95 -13.01 20.28
CA ASN A 20 -3.73 -12.20 20.18
C ASN A 20 -2.81 -12.68 19.07
N LEU A 21 -3.32 -12.74 17.84
CA LEU A 21 -2.44 -12.69 16.69
C LEU A 21 -2.18 -11.22 16.39
N SER A 22 -1.17 -10.66 17.05
CA SER A 22 -0.48 -9.48 16.54
C SER A 22 -0.10 -9.79 15.10
N GLN A 23 -0.78 -9.17 14.14
CA GLN A 23 -0.39 -9.30 12.75
C GLN A 23 0.89 -8.52 12.56
N ALA A 24 1.97 -9.23 12.35
CA ALA A 24 3.24 -8.68 11.95
C ALA A 24 3.10 -8.08 10.53
N SER A 25 3.94 -7.11 10.23
CA SER A 25 4.14 -6.55 8.90
C SER A 25 4.28 -7.67 7.86
N SER A 26 3.50 -7.61 6.78
CA SER A 26 3.57 -8.59 5.69
C SER A 26 4.58 -8.15 4.64
N HIS A 27 5.45 -9.09 4.21
CA HIS A 27 6.37 -8.90 3.10
C HIS A 27 6.26 -10.09 2.14
N ARG A 28 5.03 -10.33 1.63
CA ARG A 28 4.66 -11.36 0.66
C ARG A 28 4.58 -12.80 1.22
N GLU A 29 4.78 -13.03 2.53
CA GLU A 29 4.79 -14.38 3.11
C GLU A 29 3.40 -14.97 3.31
N ALA A 30 2.36 -14.14 3.45
CA ALA A 30 1.00 -14.66 3.62
C ALA A 30 0.53 -15.41 2.35
N PRO A 31 -0.03 -16.64 2.47
CA PRO A 31 -0.34 -17.48 1.30
C PRO A 31 -1.27 -16.83 0.28
N ASN A 32 -2.27 -16.07 0.72
CA ASN A 32 -3.17 -15.35 -0.19
C ASN A 32 -2.45 -14.19 -0.89
N ILE A 33 -1.69 -13.44 -0.14
CA ILE A 33 -0.93 -12.27 -0.60
C ILE A 33 0.16 -12.66 -1.60
N THR A 34 0.80 -13.81 -1.43
CA THR A 34 1.77 -14.35 -2.42
C THR A 34 1.16 -14.44 -3.82
N ARG A 35 -0.15 -14.69 -3.92
CA ARG A 35 -0.89 -14.77 -5.19
C ARG A 35 -1.35 -13.42 -5.72
N ALA A 36 -1.44 -12.40 -4.87
CA ALA A 36 -1.91 -11.05 -5.20
C ALA A 36 -1.04 -9.97 -4.53
N PRO A 37 0.28 -9.89 -4.87
CA PRO A 37 1.22 -9.03 -4.17
C PRO A 37 0.92 -7.53 -4.32
N ALA A 38 0.08 -7.13 -5.26
CA ALA A 38 -0.33 -5.74 -5.42
C ALA A 38 -1.21 -5.22 -4.26
N ILE A 39 -1.84 -6.12 -3.50
CA ILE A 39 -2.67 -5.77 -2.35
C ILE A 39 -1.99 -6.07 -1.01
N ASP A 40 -0.72 -6.42 -1.02
CA ASP A 40 0.06 -6.62 0.20
C ASP A 40 0.31 -5.30 0.91
N SER A 41 -0.29 -5.12 2.08
CA SER A 41 -0.04 -4.00 2.98
C SER A 41 1.13 -4.35 3.89
N THR A 42 2.25 -3.64 3.76
CA THR A 42 3.48 -4.01 4.46
C THR A 42 3.65 -3.28 5.78
N ASP A 43 3.44 -1.97 5.76
CA ASP A 43 3.67 -1.10 6.92
C ASP A 43 2.64 0.02 6.96
N PHE A 44 2.34 0.45 8.19
CA PHE A 44 1.54 1.63 8.43
C PHE A 44 2.20 2.52 9.49
N TYR A 45 2.36 3.79 9.16
CA TYR A 45 2.96 4.78 10.05
C TYR A 45 1.99 5.93 10.27
N ALA A 46 1.89 6.38 11.52
CA ALA A 46 1.10 7.55 11.91
C ALA A 46 1.90 8.40 12.90
N TYR A 47 2.15 9.65 12.55
CA TYR A 47 2.94 10.55 13.39
C TYR A 47 2.60 12.02 13.14
N ASN A 48 2.92 12.87 14.13
CA ASN A 48 2.80 14.32 13.95
C ASN A 48 3.76 14.79 12.86
N SER A 49 3.27 15.57 11.90
CA SER A 49 4.10 16.11 10.84
C SER A 49 5.21 16.98 11.44
N TYR A 50 6.43 16.78 10.96
CA TYR A 50 7.64 17.47 11.46
C TYR A 50 8.23 18.48 10.45
N GLU A 51 7.61 18.63 9.28
CA GLU A 51 7.96 19.67 8.32
C GLU A 51 7.72 21.05 8.96
N PRO A 52 8.64 22.02 8.82
CA PRO A 52 8.46 23.36 9.34
C PRO A 52 7.13 23.99 8.90
N GLY A 53 6.36 24.52 9.87
CA GLY A 53 5.03 25.08 9.64
C GLY A 53 3.89 24.05 9.58
N ARG A 54 4.17 22.75 9.67
CA ARG A 54 3.16 21.66 9.58
C ARG A 54 2.87 20.97 10.93
N GLY A 55 3.26 21.55 12.05
CA GLY A 55 3.06 20.95 13.39
C GLY A 55 1.60 20.68 13.78
N ASN A 56 0.63 21.30 13.10
CA ASN A 56 -0.81 21.06 13.28
C ASN A 56 -1.38 19.98 12.34
N TYR A 57 -0.52 19.16 11.74
CA TYR A 57 -0.89 18.08 10.85
C TYR A 57 -0.42 16.73 11.40
N VAL A 58 -1.06 15.68 10.94
CA VAL A 58 -0.67 14.28 11.12
C VAL A 58 -0.35 13.71 9.76
N THR A 59 0.77 13.00 9.66
CA THR A 59 1.14 12.23 8.48
C THR A 59 0.80 10.77 8.70
N LEU A 60 0.03 10.21 7.77
CA LEU A 60 -0.32 8.78 7.69
C LEU A 60 0.35 8.21 6.45
N ILE A 61 1.07 7.11 6.61
CA ILE A 61 1.76 6.42 5.51
C ILE A 61 1.32 4.97 5.50
N ALA A 62 0.76 4.53 4.39
CA ALA A 62 0.44 3.13 4.12
C ALA A 62 1.33 2.62 2.97
N ASN A 63 2.12 1.60 3.22
CA ASN A 63 2.99 0.98 2.24
C ASN A 63 2.37 -0.30 1.71
N TYR A 64 2.49 -0.48 0.40
CA TYR A 64 1.99 -1.64 -0.34
C TYR A 64 3.03 -2.15 -1.32
N ILE A 65 2.84 -3.35 -1.82
CA ILE A 65 3.69 -3.98 -2.84
C ILE A 65 5.14 -4.03 -2.36
N PRO A 66 5.46 -4.85 -1.36
CA PRO A 66 6.81 -4.96 -0.81
C PRO A 66 7.80 -5.63 -1.76
N LEU A 67 9.07 -5.56 -1.39
CA LEU A 67 10.18 -6.24 -2.06
C LEU A 67 10.33 -5.84 -3.54
N GLN A 68 9.98 -4.60 -3.88
CA GLN A 68 10.18 -4.09 -5.24
C GLN A 68 11.66 -4.02 -5.56
N ASP A 69 12.04 -4.68 -6.66
CA ASP A 69 13.40 -4.83 -7.12
C ASP A 69 13.44 -4.95 -8.65
N ALA A 70 14.64 -5.03 -9.23
CA ALA A 70 14.86 -5.12 -10.66
C ALA A 70 14.17 -6.32 -11.35
N TYR A 71 13.77 -7.36 -10.61
CA TYR A 71 13.01 -8.49 -11.14
C TYR A 71 11.64 -8.11 -11.72
N GLY A 72 11.08 -6.95 -11.34
CA GLY A 72 9.83 -6.44 -11.92
C GLY A 72 9.90 -6.20 -13.42
N GLY A 73 11.11 -6.13 -13.96
CA GLY A 73 11.38 -5.98 -15.37
C GLY A 73 10.73 -4.73 -15.97
N PRO A 74 10.33 -4.73 -17.26
CA PRO A 74 9.83 -3.51 -17.89
C PRO A 74 8.44 -3.09 -17.43
N ASN A 75 7.70 -3.96 -16.72
CA ASN A 75 6.31 -3.70 -16.34
C ASN A 75 6.16 -3.11 -14.93
N TYR A 76 7.19 -3.11 -14.12
CA TYR A 76 7.24 -2.55 -12.78
C TYR A 76 5.97 -2.73 -11.92
N PHE A 77 5.90 -2.08 -10.78
CA PHE A 77 4.96 -2.39 -9.70
C PHE A 77 3.76 -1.43 -9.72
N ALA A 78 2.75 -1.76 -10.52
CA ALA A 78 1.51 -1.01 -10.59
C ALA A 78 0.53 -1.41 -9.48
N MET A 79 -0.26 -0.44 -8.99
CA MET A 79 -1.38 -0.70 -8.08
C MET A 79 -2.48 -1.48 -8.80
N ASP A 80 -3.19 -2.35 -8.09
CA ASP A 80 -4.29 -3.13 -8.68
C ASP A 80 -5.52 -2.23 -8.90
N PRO A 81 -5.96 -2.03 -10.16
CA PRO A 81 -7.13 -1.19 -10.45
C PRO A 81 -8.45 -1.83 -9.99
N THR A 82 -8.44 -3.11 -9.62
CA THR A 82 -9.62 -3.82 -9.12
C THR A 82 -9.72 -3.80 -7.61
N ALA A 83 -8.65 -3.38 -6.91
CA ALA A 83 -8.59 -3.31 -5.47
C ALA A 83 -9.15 -1.99 -4.92
N LEU A 84 -9.52 -2.02 -3.65
CA LEU A 84 -9.83 -0.87 -2.82
C LEU A 84 -8.77 -0.80 -1.72
N TYR A 85 -8.02 0.30 -1.67
CA TYR A 85 -7.03 0.58 -0.64
C TYR A 85 -7.59 1.62 0.30
N SER A 86 -7.58 1.35 1.60
CA SER A 86 -8.25 2.23 2.57
C SER A 86 -7.35 2.55 3.75
N ILE A 87 -7.40 3.80 4.21
CA ILE A 87 -6.85 4.23 5.49
C ILE A 87 -8.03 4.59 6.38
N HIS A 88 -8.16 3.90 7.52
CA HIS A 88 -9.22 4.07 8.48
C HIS A 88 -8.71 4.80 9.71
N ILE A 89 -9.54 5.69 10.26
CA ILE A 89 -9.26 6.45 11.49
C ILE A 89 -10.43 6.25 12.45
N ASP A 90 -10.12 5.78 13.65
CA ASP A 90 -10.97 5.84 14.83
C ASP A 90 -10.57 7.06 15.64
N ASN A 91 -11.45 8.01 15.84
CA ASN A 91 -11.22 9.22 16.61
C ASN A 91 -12.12 9.36 17.83
N THR A 92 -12.90 8.32 18.13
CA THR A 92 -13.74 8.21 19.32
C THR A 92 -13.19 7.21 20.33
N GLY A 93 -12.36 6.25 19.90
CA GLY A 93 -11.69 5.26 20.74
C GLY A 93 -12.55 4.03 21.02
N ASP A 94 -13.52 3.73 20.16
CA ASP A 94 -14.42 2.57 20.28
C ASP A 94 -13.98 1.38 19.38
N ALA A 95 -12.82 1.50 18.72
CA ALA A 95 -12.25 0.54 17.77
C ALA A 95 -13.06 0.38 16.47
N VAL A 96 -14.01 1.27 16.18
CA VAL A 96 -14.72 1.40 14.91
C VAL A 96 -14.21 2.64 14.19
N GLU A 97 -14.08 2.57 12.88
CA GLU A 97 -13.67 3.72 12.09
C GLU A 97 -14.75 4.81 12.05
N ASP A 98 -14.32 6.06 12.25
CA ASP A 98 -15.15 7.28 12.10
C ASP A 98 -14.88 7.96 10.75
N LEU A 99 -13.67 7.81 10.23
CA LEU A 99 -13.26 8.34 8.94
C LEU A 99 -12.52 7.25 8.15
N THR A 100 -12.83 7.16 6.86
CA THR A 100 -12.09 6.27 5.94
C THR A 100 -11.74 7.00 4.66
N PHE A 101 -10.47 6.90 4.27
CA PHE A 101 -9.96 7.40 2.99
C PHE A 101 -9.79 6.22 2.03
N ASP A 102 -10.67 6.13 1.04
CA ASP A 102 -10.69 5.07 0.04
C ASP A 102 -9.99 5.49 -1.24
N PHE A 103 -8.99 4.75 -1.66
CA PHE A 103 -8.23 4.96 -2.89
C PHE A 103 -8.61 3.91 -3.94
N ARG A 104 -8.94 4.40 -5.15
CA ARG A 104 -9.20 3.56 -6.32
C ARG A 104 -8.26 3.97 -7.43
N PHE A 105 -7.55 2.99 -8.00
CA PHE A 105 -6.60 3.21 -9.07
C PHE A 105 -7.20 2.93 -10.44
N ALA A 106 -6.67 3.61 -11.44
CA ALA A 106 -6.96 3.36 -12.85
C ALA A 106 -5.67 3.43 -13.65
N GLN A 107 -5.60 2.64 -14.70
CA GLN A 107 -4.42 2.50 -15.56
C GLN A 107 -4.81 2.83 -17.00
N ALA A 108 -3.91 3.49 -17.71
CA ALA A 108 -4.12 3.81 -19.13
C ALA A 108 -2.80 3.71 -19.91
N LEU A 109 -2.92 3.31 -21.17
CA LEU A 109 -1.85 3.41 -22.14
C LEU A 109 -1.98 4.73 -22.93
N ALA A 110 -0.87 5.28 -23.37
CA ALA A 110 -0.82 6.47 -24.22
C ALA A 110 -1.72 6.28 -25.46
N GLY A 111 -2.59 7.24 -25.73
CA GLY A 111 -3.54 7.17 -26.84
C GLY A 111 -4.56 6.02 -26.76
N GLY A 112 -4.70 5.36 -25.59
CA GLY A 112 -5.59 4.23 -25.36
C GLY A 112 -5.03 2.86 -25.74
N GLU A 113 -4.10 2.80 -26.69
CA GLU A 113 -3.50 1.56 -27.21
C GLU A 113 -1.98 1.46 -26.93
N GLY A 114 -1.37 2.54 -26.45
CA GLY A 114 0.05 2.64 -26.20
C GLY A 114 0.88 2.88 -27.45
N VAL A 115 2.19 2.94 -27.25
CA VAL A 115 3.16 3.11 -28.32
C VAL A 115 3.19 1.86 -29.18
N LYS A 116 3.22 2.07 -30.50
CA LYS A 116 3.34 1.00 -31.49
C LYS A 116 4.64 1.15 -32.26
N LEU A 117 5.29 0.03 -32.53
CA LEU A 117 6.42 -0.08 -33.44
C LEU A 117 5.98 -0.73 -34.75
N ASN A 118 6.41 -0.20 -35.87
CA ASN A 118 6.18 -0.84 -37.15
C ASN A 118 7.23 -1.93 -37.37
N ILE A 119 6.80 -3.18 -37.36
CA ILE A 119 7.64 -4.37 -37.53
C ILE A 119 7.35 -5.01 -38.85
N GLY A 120 8.37 -5.35 -39.61
CA GLY A 120 8.29 -6.02 -40.92
C GLY A 120 9.24 -5.41 -41.97
N SER A 121 9.21 -5.98 -43.15
CA SER A 121 9.98 -5.47 -44.29
C SER A 121 9.36 -4.20 -44.86
N MET A 122 10.19 -3.39 -45.56
CA MET A 122 9.72 -2.17 -46.19
C MET A 122 8.56 -2.45 -47.15
N GLY A 123 7.44 -1.76 -46.96
CA GLY A 123 6.21 -1.97 -47.73
C GLY A 123 5.26 -3.06 -47.14
N ASN A 124 5.68 -3.80 -46.12
CA ASN A 124 4.83 -4.81 -45.46
C ASN A 124 5.10 -4.77 -43.93
N THR A 125 4.85 -3.62 -43.32
CA THR A 125 5.00 -3.42 -41.90
C THR A 125 3.66 -3.55 -41.17
N GLN A 126 3.69 -4.10 -39.97
CA GLN A 126 2.56 -4.14 -39.07
C GLN A 126 2.86 -3.36 -37.78
N ALA A 127 1.91 -2.54 -37.35
CA ALA A 127 2.02 -1.82 -36.08
C ALA A 127 1.77 -2.78 -34.91
N VAL A 128 2.78 -2.96 -34.05
CA VAL A 128 2.74 -3.83 -32.88
C VAL A 128 2.83 -2.97 -31.62
N ALA A 129 1.88 -3.13 -30.69
CA ALA A 129 1.88 -2.43 -29.41
C ALA A 129 3.07 -2.88 -28.54
N VAL A 130 3.70 -1.91 -27.85
CA VAL A 130 4.84 -2.15 -26.96
C VAL A 130 4.38 -1.92 -25.52
N PRO A 131 4.31 -2.93 -24.66
CA PRO A 131 3.81 -2.82 -23.31
C PRO A 131 4.88 -2.31 -22.32
N LEU A 132 5.54 -1.20 -22.65
CA LEU A 132 6.52 -0.57 -21.78
C LEU A 132 5.91 0.58 -20.97
N LYS A 133 6.47 0.87 -19.80
CA LYS A 133 6.07 2.03 -18.98
C LYS A 133 6.36 3.36 -19.67
N ASN A 134 7.50 3.45 -20.34
CA ASN A 134 7.93 4.64 -21.09
C ASN A 134 8.81 4.23 -22.28
N VAL A 135 8.95 5.14 -23.22
CA VAL A 135 9.72 4.92 -24.47
C VAL A 135 10.84 5.95 -24.67
N GLY A 136 11.20 6.70 -23.64
CA GLY A 136 12.24 7.72 -23.67
C GLY A 136 12.43 8.36 -22.30
N GLY A 137 13.22 9.43 -22.26
CA GLY A 137 13.42 10.23 -21.05
C GLY A 137 12.13 10.86 -20.53
N VAL A 138 12.03 11.02 -19.22
CA VAL A 138 10.87 11.62 -18.55
C VAL A 138 11.36 12.66 -17.54
N SER A 139 10.72 13.82 -17.54
CA SER A 139 10.99 14.90 -16.58
C SER A 139 9.69 15.62 -16.22
N VAL A 140 9.77 16.61 -15.30
CA VAL A 140 8.62 17.47 -14.95
C VAL A 140 8.12 18.24 -16.19
N SER A 141 9.04 18.70 -17.04
CA SER A 141 8.72 19.52 -18.22
C SER A 141 8.37 18.69 -19.47
N ASP A 142 8.73 17.41 -19.49
CA ASP A 142 8.45 16.53 -20.64
C ASP A 142 8.05 15.14 -20.17
N MET A 143 6.78 14.82 -20.33
CA MET A 143 6.18 13.52 -20.06
C MET A 143 5.71 12.82 -21.34
N SER A 144 6.11 13.30 -22.52
CA SER A 144 5.64 12.76 -23.81
C SER A 144 6.04 11.31 -24.05
N ALA A 145 7.15 10.87 -23.43
CA ALA A 145 7.62 9.50 -23.50
C ALA A 145 6.89 8.51 -22.57
N VAL A 146 5.98 8.97 -21.72
CA VAL A 146 5.21 8.10 -20.82
C VAL A 146 4.19 7.30 -21.65
N ASN A 147 4.31 5.98 -21.62
CA ASN A 147 3.42 5.07 -22.34
C ASN A 147 2.33 4.48 -21.42
N PHE A 148 2.65 4.23 -20.17
CA PHE A 148 1.72 3.72 -19.16
C PHE A 148 1.55 4.75 -18.05
N SER A 149 0.34 5.07 -17.70
CA SER A 149 0.02 6.00 -16.63
C SER A 149 -0.93 5.37 -15.61
N GLU A 150 -0.74 5.76 -14.35
CA GLU A 150 -1.64 5.45 -13.24
C GLU A 150 -2.26 6.73 -12.71
N THR A 151 -3.56 6.67 -12.47
CA THR A 151 -4.31 7.70 -11.77
C THR A 151 -5.05 7.10 -10.60
N TYR A 152 -5.44 7.93 -9.63
CA TYR A 152 -6.26 7.49 -8.51
C TYR A 152 -7.29 8.56 -8.14
N GLY A 153 -8.43 8.09 -7.62
CA GLY A 153 -9.42 8.91 -6.95
C GLY A 153 -9.42 8.61 -5.46
N ILE A 154 -9.86 9.57 -4.66
CA ILE A 154 -9.95 9.42 -3.21
C ILE A 154 -11.37 9.76 -2.78
N LYS A 155 -11.98 8.89 -1.97
CA LYS A 155 -13.25 9.18 -1.27
C LYS A 155 -13.00 9.28 0.22
N LEU A 156 -13.56 10.28 0.86
CA LEU A 156 -13.70 10.34 2.31
C LEU A 156 -15.07 9.78 2.68
N VAL A 157 -15.11 8.73 3.49
CA VAL A 157 -16.31 8.19 4.12
C VAL A 157 -16.33 8.66 5.57
N VAL A 158 -17.40 9.32 5.99
CA VAL A 158 -17.63 9.77 7.37
C VAL A 158 -18.60 8.84 8.05
N GLY A 159 -18.21 8.32 9.20
CA GLY A 159 -18.91 7.25 9.93
C GLY A 159 -18.45 5.86 9.50
N ASN A 160 -19.24 4.84 9.80
CA ASN A 160 -18.91 3.46 9.45
C ASN A 160 -18.62 3.30 7.96
N HIS A 161 -17.53 2.64 7.61
CA HIS A 161 -17.03 2.53 6.23
C HIS A 161 -18.07 1.98 5.23
N ARG A 162 -18.97 1.09 5.67
CA ARG A 162 -19.95 0.46 4.78
C ARG A 162 -21.23 1.26 4.59
N THR A 163 -21.57 2.11 5.55
CA THR A 163 -22.88 2.80 5.60
C THR A 163 -22.77 4.31 5.74
N GLY A 164 -21.56 4.84 5.97
CA GLY A 164 -21.30 6.25 6.14
C GLY A 164 -21.45 7.07 4.87
N ALA A 165 -21.41 8.38 5.02
CA ALA A 165 -21.53 9.32 3.91
C ALA A 165 -20.20 9.45 3.16
N ALA A 166 -20.18 9.10 1.88
CA ALA A 166 -19.00 9.17 1.01
C ALA A 166 -19.00 10.45 0.18
N SER A 167 -17.84 11.14 0.13
CA SER A 167 -17.61 12.34 -0.67
C SER A 167 -16.27 12.24 -1.38
N ASP A 168 -16.21 12.76 -2.62
CA ASP A 168 -14.96 12.81 -3.36
C ASP A 168 -14.04 13.90 -2.82
N ILE A 169 -12.76 13.58 -2.67
CA ILE A 169 -11.71 14.54 -2.35
C ILE A 169 -11.24 15.22 -3.63
N GLN A 170 -11.07 16.55 -3.58
CA GLN A 170 -10.68 17.34 -4.72
C GLN A 170 -9.23 17.83 -4.60
N ASN A 171 -8.56 17.89 -5.74
CA ASN A 171 -7.30 18.59 -5.88
C ASN A 171 -7.55 20.10 -5.83
N VAL A 172 -6.90 20.79 -4.91
CA VAL A 172 -7.11 22.23 -4.69
C VAL A 172 -6.75 23.06 -5.93
N THR A 173 -5.70 22.67 -6.64
CA THR A 173 -5.20 23.41 -7.80
C THR A 173 -6.09 23.22 -9.05
N SER A 174 -6.55 22.01 -9.31
CA SER A 174 -7.31 21.69 -10.54
C SER A 174 -8.81 21.64 -10.32
N GLY A 175 -9.30 21.52 -9.08
CA GLY A 175 -10.70 21.23 -8.76
C GLY A 175 -11.15 19.81 -9.12
N GLY A 176 -10.29 19.00 -9.73
CA GLY A 176 -10.61 17.64 -10.15
C GLY A 176 -10.49 16.62 -9.02
N THR A 177 -11.13 15.46 -9.21
CA THR A 177 -11.13 14.33 -8.25
C THR A 177 -10.19 13.20 -8.66
N SER A 178 -9.43 13.38 -9.75
CA SER A 178 -8.46 12.42 -10.26
C SER A 178 -7.04 12.97 -10.07
N PHE A 179 -6.17 12.14 -9.52
CA PHE A 179 -4.77 12.45 -9.23
C PHE A 179 -3.88 11.53 -10.05
N LYS A 180 -2.73 12.02 -10.51
CA LYS A 180 -1.74 11.18 -11.20
C LYS A 180 -0.74 10.61 -10.22
N LYS A 181 -0.35 9.35 -10.43
CA LYS A 181 0.79 8.73 -9.75
C LYS A 181 2.02 8.86 -10.67
N PRO A 182 3.21 9.26 -10.18
CA PRO A 182 4.42 9.24 -10.98
C PRO A 182 4.79 7.80 -11.37
N LEU A 183 5.56 7.66 -12.44
CA LEU A 183 6.24 6.41 -12.75
C LEU A 183 7.17 6.03 -11.59
N ASP A 184 7.40 4.74 -11.42
CA ASP A 184 8.45 4.24 -10.53
C ASP A 184 9.83 4.62 -11.07
N PHE A 185 10.85 4.60 -10.21
CA PHE A 185 12.23 4.79 -10.66
C PHE A 185 12.70 3.58 -11.47
N ILE A 186 12.68 3.73 -12.78
CA ILE A 186 13.07 2.68 -13.71
C ILE A 186 14.51 2.80 -14.20
N GLY A 187 15.22 3.84 -13.80
CA GLY A 187 16.62 4.00 -14.04
C GLY A 187 17.03 5.38 -14.54
N THR A 188 18.35 5.60 -14.57
CA THR A 188 18.94 6.91 -14.91
C THR A 188 18.79 7.28 -16.38
N LYS A 189 18.61 6.32 -17.28
CA LYS A 189 18.29 6.63 -18.69
C LYS A 189 16.95 7.36 -18.84
N THR A 190 15.99 7.04 -17.94
CA THR A 190 14.68 7.68 -17.96
C THR A 190 14.69 9.04 -17.29
N PHE A 191 15.31 9.17 -16.11
CA PHE A 191 15.20 10.35 -15.26
C PHE A 191 16.49 11.19 -15.16
N GLY A 192 17.57 10.81 -15.86
CA GLY A 192 18.87 11.44 -15.77
C GLY A 192 19.65 11.08 -14.50
N SER A 193 19.05 11.25 -13.33
CA SER A 193 19.65 10.96 -12.02
C SER A 193 18.58 10.61 -10.98
N LEU A 194 19.00 10.27 -9.76
CA LEU A 194 18.10 10.11 -8.60
C LEU A 194 17.44 11.45 -8.22
N GLU A 195 18.17 12.56 -8.31
CA GLU A 195 17.66 13.91 -8.05
C GLU A 195 16.63 14.31 -9.11
N GLY A 196 16.87 13.94 -10.39
CA GLY A 196 15.92 14.10 -11.48
C GLY A 196 14.63 13.36 -11.21
N TYR A 197 14.72 12.11 -10.75
CA TYR A 197 13.54 11.35 -10.31
C TYR A 197 12.85 11.99 -9.11
N ALA A 198 13.59 12.41 -8.09
CA ALA A 198 13.01 13.05 -6.91
C ALA A 198 12.24 14.32 -7.29
N THR A 199 12.82 15.16 -8.15
CA THR A 199 12.18 16.38 -8.66
C THR A 199 10.90 16.04 -9.44
N TYR A 200 10.97 15.04 -10.34
CA TYR A 200 9.80 14.54 -11.07
C TYR A 200 8.72 14.02 -10.13
N ALA A 201 9.05 13.11 -9.22
CA ALA A 201 8.07 12.50 -8.33
C ALA A 201 7.43 13.52 -7.38
N ASN A 202 8.20 14.50 -6.88
CA ASN A 202 7.69 15.53 -5.97
C ASN A 202 6.67 16.46 -6.63
N SER A 203 6.68 16.58 -7.98
CA SER A 203 5.65 17.34 -8.70
C SER A 203 4.25 16.70 -8.64
N PHE A 204 4.14 15.49 -8.10
CA PHE A 204 2.88 14.77 -7.87
C PHE A 204 2.42 14.81 -6.40
N ILE A 205 2.98 15.70 -5.58
CA ILE A 205 2.42 16.03 -4.27
C ILE A 205 1.27 17.01 -4.50
N TYR A 206 0.08 16.66 -4.05
CA TYR A 206 -1.12 17.47 -4.27
C TYR A 206 -1.69 17.99 -2.96
N ASP A 207 -2.04 19.28 -2.94
CA ASP A 207 -2.93 19.82 -1.92
C ASP A 207 -4.36 19.34 -2.19
N ILE A 208 -5.02 18.85 -1.17
CA ILE A 208 -6.37 18.27 -1.25
C ILE A 208 -7.35 19.02 -0.36
N SER A 209 -8.55 19.21 -0.88
CA SER A 209 -9.69 19.74 -0.14
C SER A 209 -10.43 18.61 0.55
N LEU A 210 -10.57 18.71 1.87
CA LEU A 210 -11.25 17.71 2.70
C LEU A 210 -12.69 18.14 2.95
N PRO A 211 -13.71 17.37 2.55
CA PRO A 211 -15.10 17.69 2.84
C PRO A 211 -15.35 17.92 4.33
N GLY A 212 -15.96 19.04 4.68
CA GLY A 212 -16.25 19.41 6.06
C GLY A 212 -15.06 19.97 6.85
N CYS A 213 -13.90 20.17 6.23
CA CYS A 213 -12.70 20.72 6.86
C CYS A 213 -12.34 22.09 6.28
N ALA A 214 -11.97 23.04 7.13
CA ALA A 214 -11.57 24.37 6.70
C ALA A 214 -10.13 24.45 6.17
N SER A 215 -9.30 23.46 6.48
CA SER A 215 -7.89 23.41 6.09
C SER A 215 -7.64 22.28 5.09
N ASN A 216 -6.73 22.54 4.16
CA ASN A 216 -6.34 21.57 3.16
C ASN A 216 -5.36 20.53 3.73
N GLY A 217 -5.46 19.30 3.29
CA GLY A 217 -4.45 18.26 3.47
C GLY A 217 -3.51 18.17 2.27
N ARG A 218 -2.65 17.15 2.30
CA ARG A 218 -1.81 16.76 1.16
C ARG A 218 -1.90 15.27 0.93
N VAL A 219 -1.75 14.88 -0.34
CA VAL A 219 -1.64 13.48 -0.73
C VAL A 219 -0.45 13.27 -1.67
N PHE A 220 0.18 12.11 -1.51
CA PHE A 220 1.24 11.66 -2.39
C PHE A 220 1.18 10.14 -2.53
N VAL A 221 1.23 9.64 -3.76
CA VAL A 221 1.31 8.20 -4.03
C VAL A 221 2.45 7.95 -4.99
N ALA A 222 3.47 7.21 -4.56
CA ALA A 222 4.62 6.88 -5.40
C ALA A 222 5.44 5.72 -4.83
N GLN A 223 6.36 5.21 -5.64
CA GLN A 223 7.41 4.32 -5.17
C GLN A 223 8.34 5.07 -4.20
N ARG A 224 8.65 4.45 -3.06
CA ARG A 224 9.64 4.92 -2.08
C ARG A 224 10.49 3.74 -1.60
N LYS A 225 11.67 4.07 -1.06
CA LYS A 225 12.48 3.07 -0.35
C LYS A 225 11.66 2.50 0.81
N ASP A 226 11.75 1.19 1.00
CA ASP A 226 11.15 0.54 2.15
C ASP A 226 11.83 1.08 3.45
N PRO A 227 11.08 1.70 4.36
CA PRO A 227 11.64 2.25 5.58
C PRO A 227 11.81 1.19 6.69
N PHE A 228 11.20 0.01 6.55
CA PHE A 228 11.28 -1.05 7.53
C PHE A 228 12.64 -1.73 7.49
N VAL A 229 13.14 -2.15 8.65
CA VAL A 229 14.47 -2.75 8.80
C VAL A 229 14.31 -4.14 9.39
N VAL A 230 14.61 -5.16 8.61
CA VAL A 230 14.46 -6.55 9.05
C VAL A 230 15.40 -7.49 8.28
N ASN A 231 15.84 -8.56 8.97
CA ASN A 231 16.43 -9.71 8.32
C ASN A 231 15.34 -10.78 8.11
N LEU A 232 14.74 -10.81 6.92
CA LEU A 232 13.64 -11.69 6.60
C LEU A 232 14.01 -13.17 6.74
N GLY A 233 15.17 -13.56 6.25
CA GLY A 233 15.62 -14.96 6.30
C GLY A 233 15.71 -15.49 7.72
N LYS A 234 16.33 -14.72 8.62
CA LYS A 234 16.41 -15.10 10.05
C LYS A 234 15.05 -15.06 10.76
N THR A 235 14.22 -14.10 10.40
CA THR A 235 12.86 -13.99 10.97
C THR A 235 12.01 -15.21 10.59
N PHE A 236 12.05 -15.63 9.35
CA PHE A 236 11.29 -16.80 8.90
C PHE A 236 11.88 -18.11 9.42
N ASP A 237 13.21 -18.21 9.58
CA ASP A 237 13.85 -19.35 10.23
C ASP A 237 13.41 -19.45 11.69
N LEU A 238 13.35 -18.32 12.42
CA LEU A 238 12.83 -18.27 13.78
C LEU A 238 11.38 -18.76 13.86
N VAL A 239 10.50 -18.33 12.93
CA VAL A 239 9.09 -18.78 12.87
C VAL A 239 9.01 -20.29 12.69
N ASN A 240 9.86 -20.88 11.86
CA ASN A 240 9.94 -22.33 11.69
C ASN A 240 10.48 -23.03 12.95
N TYR A 241 11.26 -22.31 13.76
CA TYR A 241 11.91 -22.84 14.95
C TYR A 241 11.06 -22.77 16.21
N VAL A 242 10.08 -21.85 16.25
CA VAL A 242 9.22 -21.61 17.43
C VAL A 242 8.55 -22.85 18.01
N PRO A 243 8.14 -23.86 17.24
CA PRO A 243 7.58 -25.10 17.79
C PRO A 243 8.61 -26.00 18.49
N VAL A 244 9.90 -25.72 18.33
CA VAL A 244 10.97 -26.52 18.95
C VAL A 244 11.14 -26.09 20.41
N GLU A 245 11.37 -27.07 21.28
CA GLU A 245 11.62 -26.81 22.70
C GLU A 245 12.83 -25.90 22.86
N GLY A 246 12.69 -24.88 23.69
CA GLY A 246 13.72 -23.90 23.99
C GLY A 246 13.22 -22.48 23.96
N ASP A 247 14.14 -21.54 24.04
CA ASP A 247 13.86 -20.12 23.99
C ASP A 247 13.64 -19.66 22.55
N SER A 248 12.39 -19.37 22.19
CA SER A 248 12.02 -18.86 20.89
C SER A 248 12.09 -17.33 20.79
N ALA A 249 12.33 -16.64 21.93
CA ALA A 249 12.43 -15.20 21.94
C ALA A 249 13.88 -14.75 21.71
N PRO A 250 14.15 -13.87 20.73
CA PRO A 250 15.47 -13.33 20.52
C PRO A 250 16.01 -12.64 21.78
N GLY A 251 17.20 -13.09 22.26
CA GLY A 251 17.85 -12.50 23.43
C GLY A 251 17.23 -12.85 24.78
N ALA A 252 16.29 -13.79 24.87
CA ALA A 252 15.66 -14.18 26.13
C ALA A 252 16.54 -15.01 27.05
N GLY A 253 17.69 -15.48 26.60
CA GLY A 253 18.74 -15.83 27.52
C GLY A 253 19.28 -17.25 27.53
N ASP A 254 18.62 -18.26 27.00
CA ASP A 254 19.19 -19.63 26.94
C ASP A 254 20.01 -19.86 25.65
N GLY A 255 20.01 -18.91 24.73
CA GLY A 255 20.79 -18.93 23.49
C GLY A 255 20.31 -19.90 22.42
N LYS A 256 19.13 -20.52 22.56
CA LYS A 256 18.64 -21.55 21.64
C LYS A 256 17.81 -20.97 20.51
N GLY A 257 17.04 -19.91 20.76
CA GLY A 257 16.26 -19.24 19.72
C GLY A 257 17.13 -18.39 18.80
N PHE A 258 17.98 -17.53 19.39
CA PHE A 258 18.96 -16.70 18.68
C PHE A 258 20.32 -16.83 19.37
N PRO A 259 21.15 -17.80 19.00
CA PRO A 259 22.49 -17.96 19.58
C PRO A 259 23.30 -16.67 19.43
N GLY A 260 23.79 -16.13 20.56
CA GLY A 260 24.52 -14.87 20.60
C GLY A 260 23.65 -13.61 20.69
N GLY A 261 22.33 -13.74 20.85
CA GLY A 261 21.40 -12.62 20.98
C GLY A 261 21.15 -11.83 19.69
N ILE A 262 20.43 -10.71 19.80
CA ILE A 262 20.15 -9.81 18.67
C ILE A 262 21.32 -8.84 18.53
N THR A 263 22.01 -8.91 17.39
CA THR A 263 23.00 -7.89 17.01
C THR A 263 22.35 -6.94 16.02
N GLN A 264 22.10 -5.70 16.42
CA GLN A 264 21.60 -4.67 15.54
C GLN A 264 22.69 -4.23 14.57
N SER A 265 22.47 -4.44 13.29
CA SER A 265 23.38 -4.02 12.23
C SER A 265 22.60 -3.74 10.94
N SER A 266 22.80 -2.55 10.38
CA SER A 266 22.20 -2.19 9.09
C SER A 266 22.70 -3.06 7.93
N SER A 267 23.80 -3.79 8.09
CA SER A 267 24.28 -4.76 7.10
C SER A 267 23.39 -6.00 7.00
N ASN A 268 22.60 -6.27 8.04
CA ASN A 268 21.66 -7.39 8.09
C ASN A 268 20.24 -7.00 7.65
N ASP A 269 20.02 -5.76 7.25
CA ASP A 269 18.77 -5.28 6.70
C ASP A 269 18.61 -5.77 5.25
N GLU A 270 17.73 -6.74 5.03
CA GLU A 270 17.46 -7.29 3.70
C GLU A 270 16.53 -6.39 2.87
N LEU A 271 15.87 -5.41 3.50
CA LEU A 271 15.01 -4.43 2.83
C LEU A 271 15.76 -3.15 2.42
N ARG A 272 17.02 -2.98 2.81
CA ARG A 272 17.81 -1.76 2.59
C ARG A 272 17.86 -1.27 1.13
N PHE A 273 17.69 -2.19 0.17
CA PHE A 273 17.68 -1.90 -1.26
C PHE A 273 16.36 -2.24 -1.94
N LYS A 274 15.30 -2.42 -1.14
CA LYS A 274 13.96 -2.68 -1.65
C LYS A 274 13.12 -1.41 -1.63
N ASN A 275 12.12 -1.38 -2.50
CA ASN A 275 11.12 -0.32 -2.54
C ASN A 275 9.74 -0.88 -2.23
N VAL A 276 8.85 0.03 -1.90
CA VAL A 276 7.41 -0.18 -1.71
C VAL A 276 6.65 0.88 -2.51
N THR A 277 5.36 0.69 -2.73
CA THR A 277 4.48 1.77 -3.17
C THR A 277 3.83 2.40 -1.94
N THR A 278 4.08 3.67 -1.74
CA THR A 278 3.62 4.45 -0.59
C THR A 278 2.38 5.26 -0.96
N ILE A 279 1.35 5.18 -0.13
CA ILE A 279 0.24 6.14 -0.06
C ILE A 279 0.49 6.99 1.19
N ALA A 280 0.77 8.28 1.01
CA ALA A 280 0.98 9.22 2.09
C ALA A 280 -0.13 10.26 2.11
N LEU A 281 -0.75 10.44 3.28
CA LEU A 281 -1.72 11.50 3.57
C LEU A 281 -1.17 12.38 4.68
N GLU A 282 -1.21 13.68 4.50
CA GLU A 282 -0.99 14.65 5.56
C GLU A 282 -2.29 15.41 5.80
N LEU A 283 -2.84 15.28 7.00
CA LEU A 283 -4.17 15.74 7.35
C LEU A 283 -4.13 16.74 8.51
N PRO A 284 -4.94 17.82 8.48
CA PRO A 284 -5.07 18.72 9.62
C PRO A 284 -5.59 18.00 10.85
N LYS A 285 -4.93 18.13 12.00
CA LYS A 285 -5.37 17.52 13.27
C LYS A 285 -6.83 17.86 13.60
N ALA A 286 -7.21 19.11 13.43
CA ALA A 286 -8.58 19.57 13.71
C ALA A 286 -9.66 18.86 12.89
N CYS A 287 -9.30 18.22 11.76
CA CYS A 287 -10.25 17.55 10.88
C CYS A 287 -10.34 16.04 11.13
N ILE A 288 -9.41 15.47 11.90
CA ILE A 288 -9.35 14.02 12.12
C ILE A 288 -9.48 13.61 13.60
N THR A 289 -9.34 14.53 14.55
CA THR A 289 -9.41 14.20 15.99
C THR A 289 -10.82 14.12 16.56
N GLY A 290 -11.84 14.51 15.79
CA GLY A 290 -13.24 14.37 16.22
C GLY A 290 -13.54 15.03 17.56
N THR A 291 -14.49 14.44 18.28
CA THR A 291 -14.92 14.88 19.64
C THR A 291 -14.23 14.10 20.76
N GLY A 292 -13.31 13.21 20.45
CA GLY A 292 -12.55 12.42 21.40
C GLY A 292 -11.51 13.24 22.18
N ASN A 293 -10.64 12.55 22.89
CA ASN A 293 -9.59 13.14 23.74
C ASN A 293 -8.36 13.63 22.93
N GLY A 294 -8.43 13.63 21.61
CA GLY A 294 -7.32 13.97 20.70
C GLY A 294 -6.42 12.79 20.34
N THR A 295 -6.67 11.61 20.89
CA THR A 295 -6.01 10.37 20.47
C THR A 295 -6.78 9.77 19.30
N ILE A 296 -6.06 9.32 18.26
CA ILE A 296 -6.65 8.58 17.15
C ILE A 296 -6.03 7.18 17.05
N GLY A 297 -6.85 6.20 16.73
CA GLY A 297 -6.43 4.91 16.21
C GLY A 297 -6.45 4.94 14.69
N ALA A 298 -5.51 4.27 14.03
CA ALA A 298 -5.54 4.22 12.57
C ALA A 298 -5.00 2.88 12.06
N ARG A 299 -5.53 2.44 10.91
CA ARG A 299 -5.10 1.23 10.22
C ARG A 299 -5.23 1.38 8.71
N THR A 300 -4.57 0.54 7.97
CA THR A 300 -4.76 0.42 6.53
C THR A 300 -5.26 -0.95 6.13
N THR A 301 -6.01 -1.01 5.03
CA THR A 301 -6.51 -2.28 4.46
C THR A 301 -6.40 -2.25 2.94
N ALA A 302 -6.30 -3.44 2.35
CA ALA A 302 -6.58 -3.64 0.93
C ALA A 302 -7.66 -4.72 0.77
N SER A 303 -8.60 -4.49 -0.14
CA SER A 303 -9.75 -5.36 -0.36
C SER A 303 -9.96 -5.64 -1.84
N LEU A 304 -10.43 -6.85 -2.15
CA LEU A 304 -10.88 -7.25 -3.48
C LEU A 304 -12.37 -7.58 -3.45
N GLN A 305 -13.03 -7.51 -4.61
CA GLN A 305 -14.40 -8.00 -4.73
C GLN A 305 -14.42 -9.54 -4.78
N GLN A 306 -15.42 -10.15 -4.14
CA GLN A 306 -15.50 -11.58 -3.98
C GLN A 306 -15.49 -12.38 -5.30
N PRO A 307 -16.42 -12.17 -6.25
CA PRO A 307 -16.38 -12.86 -7.53
C PRO A 307 -15.45 -12.16 -8.53
N ARG A 308 -14.54 -12.92 -9.11
CA ARG A 308 -13.63 -12.51 -10.18
C ARG A 308 -13.69 -13.57 -11.28
N ILE A 309 -14.03 -13.16 -12.48
CA ILE A 309 -14.02 -14.03 -13.65
C ILE A 309 -13.18 -13.39 -14.76
N LEU A 310 -12.52 -14.19 -15.57
CA LEU A 310 -11.80 -13.71 -16.73
C LEU A 310 -12.80 -13.07 -17.72
N ASN A 311 -12.42 -11.90 -18.24
CA ASN A 311 -13.24 -11.24 -19.23
C ASN A 311 -13.13 -11.99 -20.59
N PRO A 312 -14.23 -12.49 -21.15
CA PRO A 312 -14.17 -13.20 -22.44
C PRO A 312 -13.81 -12.28 -23.63
N LYS A 313 -13.84 -10.95 -23.42
CA LYS A 313 -13.41 -9.94 -24.38
C LYS A 313 -12.46 -8.96 -23.68
N PRO A 314 -11.23 -9.39 -23.35
CA PRO A 314 -10.33 -8.60 -22.53
C PRO A 314 -9.82 -7.35 -23.28
N SER A 315 -9.55 -6.31 -22.52
CA SER A 315 -8.77 -5.16 -22.95
C SER A 315 -7.64 -4.91 -21.94
N PHE A 316 -6.71 -4.01 -22.26
CA PHE A 316 -5.59 -3.70 -21.37
C PHE A 316 -6.02 -3.41 -19.93
N ASN A 317 -7.06 -2.60 -19.74
CA ASN A 317 -7.55 -2.16 -18.43
C ASN A 317 -8.81 -2.91 -17.97
N LYS A 318 -9.22 -3.98 -18.64
CA LYS A 318 -10.39 -4.78 -18.31
C LYS A 318 -10.15 -6.27 -18.64
N THR A 319 -9.20 -6.86 -17.94
CA THR A 319 -8.83 -8.26 -18.10
C THR A 319 -9.80 -9.21 -17.42
N GLU A 320 -10.53 -8.70 -16.41
CA GLU A 320 -11.46 -9.46 -15.61
C GLU A 320 -12.73 -8.66 -15.30
N ILE A 321 -13.75 -9.37 -14.85
CA ILE A 321 -15.03 -8.82 -14.38
C ILE A 321 -15.12 -9.16 -12.90
N ASN A 322 -15.24 -8.13 -12.08
CA ASN A 322 -15.34 -8.21 -10.63
C ASN A 322 -16.72 -7.79 -10.17
N GLY A 323 -17.15 -8.27 -9.02
CA GLY A 323 -18.44 -7.92 -8.44
C GLY A 323 -18.63 -8.40 -7.01
N GLY A 324 -19.82 -8.19 -6.46
CA GLY A 324 -20.16 -8.58 -5.10
C GLY A 324 -19.56 -7.66 -4.03
N ALA A 325 -19.55 -8.16 -2.80
CA ALA A 325 -19.03 -7.43 -1.66
C ALA A 325 -17.50 -7.33 -1.69
N TRP A 326 -16.96 -6.29 -1.07
CA TRP A 326 -15.55 -6.14 -0.78
C TRP A 326 -15.14 -7.09 0.35
N THR A 327 -14.08 -7.83 0.12
CA THR A 327 -13.44 -8.70 1.12
C THR A 327 -12.07 -8.12 1.44
N GLN A 328 -11.81 -7.91 2.71
CA GLN A 328 -10.49 -7.50 3.19
C GLN A 328 -9.51 -8.66 3.03
N ASP A 329 -8.46 -8.46 2.25
CA ASP A 329 -7.41 -9.45 1.98
C ASP A 329 -6.11 -9.12 2.73
N SER A 330 -5.87 -7.84 3.01
CA SER A 330 -4.70 -7.37 3.75
C SER A 330 -5.09 -6.27 4.73
N ARG A 331 -4.41 -6.23 5.88
CA ARG A 331 -4.60 -5.22 6.92
C ARG A 331 -3.32 -5.00 7.70
N LEU A 332 -3.08 -3.74 8.11
CA LEU A 332 -2.00 -3.36 9.01
C LEU A 332 -2.41 -2.15 9.88
N GLY A 333 -1.93 -2.14 11.14
CA GLY A 333 -2.25 -1.11 12.13
C GLY A 333 -3.04 -1.61 13.31
#